data_6875efae457506fad55fcdc784c591f3
#
_entry.id   6875efae457506fad55fcdc784c591f3
#
_cell.length_a   1.000
_cell.length_b   1.000
_cell.length_c   1.000
_cell.angle_alpha   90.00
_cell.angle_beta   90.00
_cell.angle_gamma   90.00
#
_symmetry.space_group_name_H-M   'P 1'
#
loop_
_entity.id
_entity.type
_entity.pdbx_description
1 polymer ?
#
loop_
_entity_poly.entity_id
_entity_poly.type
_entity_poly.pdbx_seq_one_letter_code
_entity_poly.pdbx_strand_id
1 'polypeptide(L)'
;GSVEVLSSVFEGKVNESLVQRYVAMQLASRRGGNAATVQNKGDLHGSNAKPWRQKGTGRARSGNTRSPIWRGGLTVFGPTPRSYAFQLSKKSKRLAIVAVLADKLKAQSFTVVDSLNIENPRTKDAIALMDGMGLPAKTLFLVPEKNNNLQLAVRNLPRADVLLVDGLNVFDLLVHERIVCTPAAIKKIEERLS
;
A
#
# COMPACT_ATOMS: atom_id res chain seq x y z
N GLY A 1 -13.31 -12.71 27.88
CA GLY A 1 -14.62 -12.10 27.74
C GLY A 1 -15.00 -11.99 26.28
N SER A 2 -16.28 -12.11 25.94
CA SER A 2 -16.79 -11.85 24.61
C SER A 2 -17.23 -10.38 24.52
N VAL A 3 -16.89 -9.72 23.42
CA VAL A 3 -17.37 -8.36 23.13
C VAL A 3 -18.45 -8.51 22.05
N GLU A 4 -19.63 -8.01 22.33
CA GLU A 4 -20.70 -7.94 21.33
C GLU A 4 -20.37 -6.84 20.31
N VAL A 5 -20.34 -7.21 19.04
CA VAL A 5 -20.10 -6.32 17.92
C VAL A 5 -21.43 -6.13 17.17
N LEU A 6 -21.73 -4.93 16.72
CA LEU A 6 -22.95 -4.64 15.94
C LEU A 6 -22.93 -5.48 14.64
N SER A 7 -23.70 -6.58 14.65
CA SER A 7 -23.79 -7.56 13.54
C SER A 7 -24.17 -6.90 12.22
N SER A 8 -25.01 -5.87 12.26
CA SER A 8 -25.49 -5.16 11.07
C SER A 8 -24.38 -4.52 10.21
N VAL A 9 -23.24 -4.16 10.80
CA VAL A 9 -22.10 -3.56 10.07
C VAL A 9 -21.28 -4.64 9.37
N PHE A 10 -21.25 -5.88 9.91
CA PHE A 10 -20.36 -6.94 9.46
C PHE A 10 -21.05 -8.09 8.68
N GLU A 11 -22.35 -8.02 8.42
CA GLU A 11 -23.10 -9.01 7.66
C GLU A 11 -22.94 -8.90 6.13
N GLY A 12 -22.09 -8.02 5.64
CA GLY A 12 -21.86 -7.78 4.21
C GLY A 12 -21.32 -9.01 3.47
N LYS A 13 -21.83 -9.27 2.25
CA LYS A 13 -21.22 -10.24 1.33
C LYS A 13 -19.81 -9.77 0.96
N VAL A 14 -18.85 -10.68 1.06
CA VAL A 14 -17.48 -10.41 0.61
C VAL A 14 -17.48 -10.25 -0.91
N ASN A 15 -17.14 -9.07 -1.40
CA ASN A 15 -16.99 -8.80 -2.83
C ASN A 15 -15.49 -8.71 -3.14
N GLU A 16 -14.90 -9.83 -3.56
CA GLU A 16 -13.46 -9.94 -3.84
C GLU A 16 -12.98 -8.95 -4.90
N SER A 17 -13.76 -8.71 -5.94
CA SER A 17 -13.39 -7.76 -7.00
C SER A 17 -13.30 -6.33 -6.49
N LEU A 18 -14.17 -5.94 -5.54
CA LEU A 18 -14.12 -4.63 -4.91
C LEU A 18 -12.89 -4.48 -3.99
N VAL A 19 -12.59 -5.53 -3.23
CA VAL A 19 -11.40 -5.61 -2.35
C VAL A 19 -10.12 -5.49 -3.19
N GLN A 20 -10.01 -6.27 -4.27
CA GLN A 20 -8.87 -6.20 -5.21
C GLN A 20 -8.71 -4.80 -5.79
N ARG A 21 -9.81 -4.17 -6.23
CA ARG A 21 -9.79 -2.83 -6.79
C ARG A 21 -9.36 -1.77 -5.77
N TYR A 22 -9.74 -1.95 -4.51
CA TYR A 22 -9.28 -1.07 -3.42
C TYR A 22 -7.77 -1.20 -3.19
N VAL A 23 -7.24 -2.42 -3.12
CA VAL A 23 -5.80 -2.67 -2.97
C VAL A 23 -5.03 -2.09 -4.16
N ALA A 24 -5.50 -2.32 -5.39
CA ALA A 24 -4.91 -1.75 -6.60
C ALA A 24 -4.88 -0.21 -6.55
N MET A 25 -5.97 0.45 -6.09
CA MET A 25 -6.02 1.89 -5.89
C MET A 25 -4.97 2.36 -4.88
N GLN A 26 -4.85 1.68 -3.74
CA GLN A 26 -3.91 2.05 -2.67
C GLN A 26 -2.45 1.92 -3.14
N LEU A 27 -2.11 0.83 -3.83
CA LEU A 27 -0.78 0.61 -4.39
C LEU A 27 -0.46 1.59 -5.52
N ALA A 28 -1.42 1.86 -6.41
CA ALA A 28 -1.27 2.84 -7.48
C ALA A 28 -1.03 4.26 -6.95
N SER A 29 -1.68 4.64 -5.84
CA SER A 29 -1.49 5.94 -5.18
C SER A 29 -0.10 6.10 -4.54
N ARG A 30 0.53 4.98 -4.12
CA ARG A 30 1.90 4.97 -3.58
C ARG A 30 2.98 5.01 -4.66
N ARG A 31 2.61 4.72 -5.92
CA ARG A 31 3.56 4.66 -7.02
C ARG A 31 4.05 6.05 -7.43
N GLY A 32 5.36 6.29 -7.36
CA GLY A 32 5.98 7.60 -7.61
C GLY A 32 5.85 8.11 -9.05
N GLY A 33 5.74 7.21 -10.03
CA GLY A 33 5.54 7.57 -11.44
C GLY A 33 6.66 8.42 -12.06
N ASN A 34 7.88 8.30 -11.57
CA ASN A 34 9.04 9.10 -11.94
C ASN A 34 9.91 8.50 -13.08
N ALA A 35 9.46 7.41 -13.69
CA ALA A 35 10.15 6.85 -14.85
C ALA A 35 10.08 7.81 -16.04
N ALA A 36 11.25 8.18 -16.57
CA ALA A 36 11.39 9.12 -17.68
C ALA A 36 12.42 8.65 -18.68
N THR A 37 12.21 8.99 -19.95
CA THR A 37 13.20 8.90 -21.01
C THR A 37 13.41 10.27 -21.65
N VAL A 38 14.54 10.46 -22.32
CA VAL A 38 14.81 11.65 -23.11
C VAL A 38 13.79 11.75 -24.25
N GLN A 39 13.07 12.86 -24.34
CA GLN A 39 11.99 13.06 -25.30
C GLN A 39 12.47 13.68 -26.62
N ASN A 40 13.54 14.47 -26.56
CA ASN A 40 14.03 15.20 -27.71
C ASN A 40 15.41 14.71 -28.15
N LYS A 41 15.67 14.69 -29.45
CA LYS A 41 17.00 14.38 -30.01
C LYS A 41 18.08 15.33 -29.53
N GLY A 42 17.72 16.59 -29.20
CA GLY A 42 18.64 17.61 -28.70
C GLY A 42 19.26 17.24 -27.35
N ASP A 43 18.45 16.66 -26.48
CA ASP A 43 18.81 16.32 -25.11
C ASP A 43 19.63 15.01 -25.01
N LEU A 44 19.65 14.22 -26.10
CA LEU A 44 20.42 12.98 -26.14
C LEU A 44 21.89 13.29 -26.39
N HIS A 45 22.77 12.71 -25.57
CA HIS A 45 24.22 12.84 -25.77
C HIS A 45 24.68 12.28 -27.11
N GLY A 46 25.56 13.01 -27.81
CA GLY A 46 26.13 12.60 -29.10
C GLY A 46 26.24 13.74 -30.11
N SER A 47 26.80 13.47 -31.29
CA SER A 47 26.98 14.44 -32.35
C SER A 47 25.72 14.66 -33.20
N ASN A 48 25.50 15.90 -33.63
CA ASN A 48 24.50 16.24 -34.62
C ASN A 48 25.02 16.10 -36.06
N ALA A 49 26.31 15.77 -36.25
CA ALA A 49 26.91 15.63 -37.57
C ALA A 49 26.24 14.53 -38.38
N LYS A 50 26.12 14.77 -39.68
CA LYS A 50 25.62 13.77 -40.64
C LYS A 50 26.67 12.64 -40.72
N PRO A 51 26.32 11.36 -40.54
CA PRO A 51 27.27 10.25 -40.52
C PRO A 51 28.08 10.09 -41.83
N TRP A 52 27.47 10.36 -42.97
CA TRP A 52 28.09 10.34 -44.29
C TRP A 52 27.34 11.25 -45.29
N ARG A 53 27.96 11.52 -46.44
CA ARG A 53 27.36 12.31 -47.51
C ARG A 53 26.10 11.66 -48.09
N GLN A 54 25.21 12.48 -48.64
CA GLN A 54 23.86 12.10 -49.08
C GLN A 54 23.84 11.04 -50.20
N LYS A 55 24.84 11.06 -51.13
CA LYS A 55 24.95 10.19 -52.29
C LYS A 55 26.41 9.71 -52.45
N GLY A 56 26.65 8.63 -53.23
CA GLY A 56 27.96 8.16 -53.56
C GLY A 56 28.72 7.36 -52.50
N THR A 57 28.00 6.77 -51.50
CA THR A 57 28.60 5.95 -50.42
C THR A 57 28.15 4.48 -50.52
N GLY A 58 27.22 4.12 -51.37
CA GLY A 58 26.62 2.77 -51.41
C GLY A 58 25.80 2.40 -50.18
N ARG A 59 25.69 3.27 -49.20
CA ARG A 59 24.98 3.04 -47.93
C ARG A 59 23.60 3.68 -47.94
N ALA A 60 22.68 3.18 -47.09
CA ALA A 60 21.39 3.83 -46.87
C ALA A 60 21.59 5.27 -46.35
N ARG A 61 20.72 6.16 -46.76
CA ARG A 61 20.76 7.58 -46.37
C ARG A 61 20.52 7.70 -44.85
N SER A 62 21.35 8.49 -44.17
CA SER A 62 21.19 8.78 -42.76
C SER A 62 21.41 10.24 -42.46
N GLY A 63 20.51 10.82 -41.65
CA GLY A 63 20.61 12.23 -41.26
C GLY A 63 21.34 12.42 -39.95
N ASN A 64 21.11 11.53 -38.96
CA ASN A 64 21.67 11.66 -37.65
C ASN A 64 21.72 10.29 -36.94
N THR A 65 22.76 10.02 -36.19
CA THR A 65 22.94 8.77 -35.39
C THR A 65 22.05 8.72 -34.13
N ARG A 66 21.49 9.86 -33.72
CA ARG A 66 20.51 9.93 -32.62
C ARG A 66 19.09 9.51 -33.03
N SER A 67 18.88 9.14 -34.31
CA SER A 67 17.58 8.67 -34.80
C SER A 67 17.15 7.38 -34.06
N PRO A 68 15.84 7.15 -33.83
CA PRO A 68 15.34 5.96 -33.15
C PRO A 68 15.73 4.62 -33.76
N ILE A 69 16.05 4.63 -35.05
CA ILE A 69 16.46 3.44 -35.81
C ILE A 69 17.91 3.01 -35.49
N TRP A 70 18.67 3.88 -34.85
CA TRP A 70 20.06 3.60 -34.45
C TRP A 70 20.14 3.06 -33.04
N ARG A 71 21.07 2.15 -32.83
CA ARG A 71 21.43 1.68 -31.46
C ARG A 71 21.98 2.86 -30.66
N GLY A 72 21.37 3.15 -29.49
CA GLY A 72 21.68 4.34 -28.71
C GLY A 72 20.99 5.63 -29.18
N GLY A 73 20.10 5.54 -30.18
CA GLY A 73 19.25 6.66 -30.58
C GLY A 73 18.08 6.91 -29.64
N LEU A 74 17.28 7.92 -29.95
CA LEU A 74 16.12 8.34 -29.18
C LEU A 74 15.10 7.20 -29.04
N THR A 75 14.59 6.97 -27.84
CA THR A 75 13.48 6.06 -27.61
C THR A 75 12.16 6.73 -27.97
N VAL A 76 11.46 6.23 -28.98
CA VAL A 76 10.14 6.73 -29.39
C VAL A 76 9.09 6.22 -28.40
N PHE A 77 8.24 7.12 -27.87
CA PHE A 77 7.20 6.77 -26.90
C PHE A 77 7.73 6.08 -25.62
N GLY A 78 8.90 6.47 -25.16
CA GLY A 78 9.42 6.00 -23.88
C GLY A 78 8.56 6.45 -22.69
N PRO A 79 8.79 5.89 -21.50
CA PRO A 79 8.06 6.27 -20.31
C PRO A 79 8.21 7.77 -20.02
N THR A 80 7.12 8.40 -19.64
CA THR A 80 7.06 9.79 -19.17
C THR A 80 6.55 9.83 -17.74
N PRO A 81 7.01 10.76 -16.90
CA PRO A 81 6.49 10.93 -15.56
C PRO A 81 4.97 11.13 -15.59
N ARG A 82 4.25 10.29 -14.83
CA ARG A 82 2.79 10.39 -14.76
C ARG A 82 2.27 9.91 -13.41
N SER A 83 1.13 10.43 -12.98
CA SER A 83 0.40 9.88 -11.84
C SER A 83 -0.33 8.60 -12.24
N TYR A 84 -0.24 7.58 -11.38
CA TYR A 84 -1.01 6.33 -11.50
C TYR A 84 -2.22 6.31 -10.57
N ALA A 85 -2.39 7.34 -9.75
CA ALA A 85 -3.46 7.41 -8.78
C ALA A 85 -4.83 7.44 -9.45
N PHE A 86 -5.76 6.64 -8.94
CA PHE A 86 -7.17 6.70 -9.27
C PHE A 86 -7.99 6.63 -7.98
N GLN A 87 -9.25 7.02 -8.04
CA GLN A 87 -10.09 7.12 -6.86
C GLN A 87 -11.29 6.17 -6.96
N LEU A 88 -11.68 5.64 -5.81
CA LEU A 88 -12.94 4.94 -5.59
C LEU A 88 -13.91 5.83 -4.82
N SER A 89 -15.21 5.65 -5.01
CA SER A 89 -16.23 6.36 -4.24
C SER A 89 -16.10 6.04 -2.74
N LYS A 90 -16.54 6.98 -1.88
CA LYS A 90 -16.53 6.78 -0.42
C LYS A 90 -17.30 5.52 -0.01
N LYS A 91 -18.48 5.27 -0.63
CA LYS A 91 -19.30 4.08 -0.39
C LYS A 91 -18.55 2.79 -0.74
N SER A 92 -17.87 2.75 -1.90
CA SER A 92 -17.08 1.58 -2.31
C SER A 92 -15.92 1.31 -1.36
N LYS A 93 -15.23 2.36 -0.90
CA LYS A 93 -14.14 2.22 0.08
C LYS A 93 -14.64 1.63 1.40
N ARG A 94 -15.77 2.13 1.91
CA ARG A 94 -16.41 1.65 3.13
C ARG A 94 -16.80 0.18 3.00
N LEU A 95 -17.50 -0.18 1.93
CA LEU A 95 -17.92 -1.57 1.67
C LEU A 95 -16.74 -2.54 1.55
N ALA A 96 -15.62 -2.13 0.97
CA ALA A 96 -14.44 -2.96 0.89
C ALA A 96 -13.83 -3.24 2.28
N ILE A 97 -13.76 -2.23 3.15
CA ILE A 97 -13.27 -2.39 4.52
C ILE A 97 -14.20 -3.32 5.32
N VAL A 98 -15.50 -3.10 5.24
CA VAL A 98 -16.53 -3.94 5.91
C VAL A 98 -16.41 -5.40 5.47
N ALA A 99 -16.27 -5.65 4.16
CA ALA A 99 -16.14 -7.00 3.62
C ALA A 99 -14.92 -7.74 4.19
N VAL A 100 -13.76 -7.07 4.28
CA VAL A 100 -12.53 -7.68 4.82
C VAL A 100 -12.63 -7.88 6.34
N LEU A 101 -13.21 -6.94 7.07
CA LEU A 101 -13.44 -7.09 8.50
C LEU A 101 -14.39 -8.26 8.80
N ALA A 102 -15.47 -8.40 8.03
CA ALA A 102 -16.39 -9.52 8.14
C ALA A 102 -15.71 -10.88 7.90
N ASP A 103 -14.84 -10.96 6.89
CA ASP A 103 -14.05 -12.16 6.61
C ASP A 103 -13.08 -12.50 7.75
N LYS A 104 -12.36 -11.50 8.26
CA LYS A 104 -11.46 -11.66 9.42
C LYS A 104 -12.18 -12.08 10.70
N LEU A 105 -13.42 -11.61 10.93
CA LEU A 105 -14.24 -12.03 12.06
C LEU A 105 -14.69 -13.49 11.91
N LYS A 106 -15.13 -13.90 10.71
CA LYS A 106 -15.49 -15.30 10.42
C LYS A 106 -14.30 -16.25 10.63
N ALA A 107 -13.09 -15.80 10.25
CA ALA A 107 -11.86 -16.54 10.45
C ALA A 107 -11.33 -16.51 11.90
N GLN A 108 -12.05 -15.89 12.84
CA GLN A 108 -11.64 -15.72 14.25
C GLN A 108 -10.23 -15.11 14.39
N SER A 109 -9.89 -14.20 13.50
CA SER A 109 -8.58 -13.52 13.44
C SER A 109 -8.52 -12.26 14.31
N PHE A 110 -9.58 -11.95 15.06
CA PHE A 110 -9.63 -10.83 15.99
C PHE A 110 -9.30 -11.29 17.42
N THR A 111 -8.48 -10.49 18.11
CA THR A 111 -8.21 -10.62 19.54
C THR A 111 -8.52 -9.30 20.21
N VAL A 112 -9.40 -9.28 21.18
CA VAL A 112 -9.74 -8.08 21.95
C VAL A 112 -9.01 -8.11 23.27
N VAL A 113 -8.35 -6.99 23.61
CA VAL A 113 -7.53 -6.83 24.82
C VAL A 113 -8.00 -5.58 25.54
N ASP A 114 -8.06 -5.63 26.85
CA ASP A 114 -8.54 -4.50 27.65
C ASP A 114 -7.69 -3.25 27.49
N SER A 115 -6.36 -3.39 27.41
CA SER A 115 -5.42 -2.29 27.18
C SER A 115 -4.19 -2.73 26.42
N LEU A 116 -3.63 -1.80 25.62
CA LEU A 116 -2.40 -1.97 24.84
C LEU A 116 -1.35 -0.95 25.31
N ASN A 117 -1.02 -1.00 26.62
CA ASN A 117 -0.07 -0.07 27.19
C ASN A 117 1.31 -0.73 27.35
N ILE A 118 2.32 -0.07 26.81
CA ILE A 118 3.74 -0.39 26.99
C ILE A 118 4.38 0.80 27.71
N GLU A 119 4.96 0.56 28.88
CA GLU A 119 5.61 1.62 29.67
C GLU A 119 6.86 2.13 28.97
N ASN A 120 7.72 1.22 28.53
CA ASN A 120 8.98 1.54 27.86
C ASN A 120 8.87 1.26 26.35
N PRO A 121 9.29 2.17 25.45
CA PRO A 121 9.22 1.98 24.00
C PRO A 121 10.35 1.04 23.50
N ARG A 122 10.45 -0.17 24.07
CA ARG A 122 11.47 -1.16 23.69
C ARG A 122 10.84 -2.29 22.88
N THR A 123 11.55 -2.74 21.86
CA THR A 123 11.12 -3.88 21.03
C THR A 123 10.99 -5.17 21.82
N LYS A 124 11.83 -5.37 22.85
CA LYS A 124 11.77 -6.52 23.74
C LYS A 124 10.42 -6.62 24.46
N ASP A 125 9.90 -5.49 24.92
CA ASP A 125 8.62 -5.44 25.64
C ASP A 125 7.44 -5.70 24.70
N ALA A 126 7.54 -5.25 23.43
CA ALA A 126 6.56 -5.58 22.41
C ALA A 126 6.57 -7.07 22.05
N ILE A 127 7.74 -7.69 21.94
CA ILE A 127 7.87 -9.14 21.69
C ILE A 127 7.29 -9.93 22.87
N ALA A 128 7.65 -9.57 24.08
CA ALA A 128 7.13 -10.23 25.28
C ALA A 128 5.58 -10.12 25.38
N LEU A 129 5.01 -8.99 24.99
CA LEU A 129 3.56 -8.79 24.91
C LEU A 129 2.94 -9.70 23.85
N MET A 130 3.54 -9.82 22.66
CA MET A 130 3.06 -10.69 21.59
C MET A 130 3.16 -12.17 21.99
N ASP A 131 4.27 -12.60 22.57
CA ASP A 131 4.51 -13.96 23.02
C ASP A 131 3.54 -14.34 24.16
N GLY A 132 3.32 -13.43 25.11
CA GLY A 132 2.39 -13.62 26.21
C GLY A 132 0.92 -13.79 25.76
N MET A 133 0.56 -13.23 24.61
CA MET A 133 -0.76 -13.41 23.99
C MET A 133 -0.81 -14.56 22.97
N GLY A 134 0.30 -15.25 22.70
CA GLY A 134 0.38 -16.27 21.66
C GLY A 134 0.09 -15.74 20.23
N LEU A 135 0.50 -14.50 19.94
CA LEU A 135 0.21 -13.87 18.67
C LEU A 135 1.24 -14.26 17.59
N PRO A 136 0.82 -14.44 16.33
CA PRO A 136 1.74 -14.68 15.24
C PRO A 136 2.55 -13.42 14.93
N ALA A 137 3.69 -13.60 14.24
CA ALA A 137 4.55 -12.47 13.85
C ALA A 137 3.81 -11.41 13.02
N LYS A 138 2.83 -11.82 12.17
CA LYS A 138 2.02 -10.90 11.35
C LYS A 138 0.79 -10.41 12.10
N THR A 139 1.00 -9.51 13.03
CA THR A 139 -0.05 -8.94 13.86
C THR A 139 -0.22 -7.45 13.62
N LEU A 140 -1.48 -7.01 13.48
CA LEU A 140 -1.87 -5.61 13.37
C LEU A 140 -2.51 -5.13 14.68
N PHE A 141 -1.92 -4.13 15.30
CA PHE A 141 -2.48 -3.47 16.48
C PHE A 141 -3.34 -2.29 16.04
N LEU A 142 -4.64 -2.33 16.34
CA LEU A 142 -5.57 -1.24 16.08
C LEU A 142 -5.81 -0.45 17.36
N VAL A 143 -5.43 0.82 17.32
CA VAL A 143 -5.56 1.72 18.47
C VAL A 143 -6.51 2.88 18.15
N PRO A 144 -7.37 3.29 19.10
CA PRO A 144 -8.31 4.40 18.90
C PRO A 144 -7.60 5.75 18.83
N GLU A 145 -6.51 5.89 19.59
CA GLU A 145 -5.69 7.11 19.70
C GLU A 145 -4.21 6.78 19.58
N LYS A 146 -3.41 7.79 19.30
CA LYS A 146 -1.98 7.63 19.08
C LYS A 146 -1.26 7.20 20.36
N ASN A 147 -0.72 6.00 20.35
CA ASN A 147 0.15 5.47 21.41
C ASN A 147 1.61 5.47 20.91
N ASN A 148 2.37 6.49 21.29
CA ASN A 148 3.76 6.65 20.84
C ASN A 148 4.66 5.52 21.35
N ASN A 149 4.48 5.05 22.58
CA ASN A 149 5.31 3.98 23.15
C ASN A 149 5.11 2.67 22.40
N LEU A 150 3.86 2.28 22.15
CA LEU A 150 3.52 1.08 21.38
C LEU A 150 4.07 1.20 19.94
N GLN A 151 3.90 2.35 19.28
CA GLN A 151 4.38 2.57 17.93
C GLN A 151 5.90 2.46 17.82
N LEU A 152 6.65 3.05 18.76
CA LEU A 152 8.11 2.98 18.80
C LEU A 152 8.60 1.57 19.09
N ALA A 153 7.93 0.83 19.99
CA ALA A 153 8.28 -0.53 20.33
C ALA A 153 8.05 -1.52 19.17
N VAL A 154 6.97 -1.35 18.42
CA VAL A 154 6.56 -2.28 17.34
C VAL A 154 7.22 -1.96 16.00
N ARG A 155 7.51 -0.69 15.66
CA ARG A 155 7.96 -0.26 14.33
C ARG A 155 9.19 -0.98 13.76
N ASN A 156 10.05 -1.55 14.63
CA ASN A 156 11.23 -2.31 14.20
C ASN A 156 10.93 -3.78 13.92
N LEU A 157 9.73 -4.26 14.25
CA LEU A 157 9.34 -5.64 13.99
C LEU A 157 8.86 -5.76 12.53
N PRO A 158 9.44 -6.66 11.72
CA PRO A 158 9.26 -6.63 10.26
C PRO A 158 7.85 -7.01 9.78
N ARG A 159 7.01 -7.52 10.67
CA ARG A 159 5.67 -8.04 10.31
C ARG A 159 4.57 -7.63 11.30
N ALA A 160 4.89 -6.76 12.24
CA ALA A 160 3.93 -6.22 13.19
C ALA A 160 3.79 -4.72 12.96
N ASP A 161 2.56 -4.25 12.86
CA ASP A 161 2.26 -2.84 12.62
C ASP A 161 1.25 -2.30 13.62
N VAL A 162 1.33 -1.00 13.88
CA VAL A 162 0.36 -0.26 14.70
C VAL A 162 -0.36 0.74 13.83
N LEU A 163 -1.68 0.65 13.78
CA LEU A 163 -2.51 1.50 12.95
C LEU A 163 -3.58 2.18 13.80
N LEU A 164 -3.78 3.47 13.55
CA LEU A 164 -4.94 4.20 14.09
C LEU A 164 -6.21 3.74 13.39
N VAL A 165 -7.32 3.69 14.11
CA VAL A 165 -8.63 3.38 13.52
C VAL A 165 -8.95 4.32 12.35
N ASP A 166 -8.56 5.60 12.42
CA ASP A 166 -8.76 6.56 11.33
C ASP A 166 -7.95 6.22 10.06
N GLY A 167 -6.81 5.54 10.22
CA GLY A 167 -5.97 5.06 9.13
C GLY A 167 -6.32 3.67 8.59
N LEU A 168 -7.37 3.02 9.15
CA LEU A 168 -7.76 1.66 8.77
C LEU A 168 -7.97 1.53 7.26
N ASN A 169 -7.30 0.57 6.66
CA ASN A 169 -7.33 0.31 5.22
C ASN A 169 -7.30 -1.19 4.91
N VAL A 170 -7.71 -1.54 3.70
CA VAL A 170 -7.85 -2.94 3.26
C VAL A 170 -6.50 -3.64 3.14
N PHE A 171 -5.46 -2.94 2.68
CA PHE A 171 -4.16 -3.54 2.46
C PHE A 171 -3.55 -4.08 3.76
N ASP A 172 -3.52 -3.26 4.81
CA ASP A 172 -2.95 -3.65 6.09
C ASP A 172 -3.78 -4.75 6.77
N LEU A 173 -5.13 -4.71 6.62
CA LEU A 173 -5.99 -5.79 7.10
C LEU A 173 -5.71 -7.14 6.43
N LEU A 174 -5.37 -7.15 5.14
CA LEU A 174 -5.10 -8.40 4.40
C LEU A 174 -3.69 -8.94 4.65
N VAL A 175 -2.70 -8.06 4.80
CA VAL A 175 -1.29 -8.45 5.03
C VAL A 175 -1.11 -9.15 6.37
N HIS A 176 -1.85 -8.71 7.40
CA HIS A 176 -1.72 -9.26 8.74
C HIS A 176 -2.67 -10.44 8.98
N GLU A 177 -2.18 -11.45 9.67
CA GLU A 177 -2.94 -12.67 9.99
C GLU A 177 -3.87 -12.44 11.18
N ARG A 178 -3.42 -11.72 12.20
CA ARG A 178 -4.17 -11.44 13.43
C ARG A 178 -4.33 -9.93 13.63
N ILE A 179 -5.48 -9.54 14.11
CA ILE A 179 -5.81 -8.16 14.47
C ILE A 179 -6.04 -8.09 15.97
N VAL A 180 -5.31 -7.21 16.63
CA VAL A 180 -5.46 -6.95 18.08
C VAL A 180 -6.03 -5.56 18.26
N CYS A 181 -7.10 -5.44 19.01
CA CYS A 181 -7.77 -4.17 19.23
C CYS A 181 -8.28 -4.05 20.66
N THR A 182 -8.56 -2.82 21.09
CA THR A 182 -9.24 -2.54 22.34
C THR A 182 -10.75 -2.38 22.12
N PRO A 183 -11.60 -2.54 23.15
CA PRO A 183 -13.04 -2.29 23.03
C PRO A 183 -13.37 -0.87 22.52
N ALA A 184 -12.57 0.12 22.92
CA ALA A 184 -12.70 1.50 22.44
C ALA A 184 -12.40 1.63 20.93
N ALA A 185 -11.42 0.85 20.43
CA ALA A 185 -11.12 0.83 19.00
C ALA A 185 -12.28 0.23 18.19
N ILE A 186 -12.93 -0.83 18.71
CA ILE A 186 -14.10 -1.45 18.05
C ILE A 186 -15.23 -0.43 17.92
N LYS A 187 -15.61 0.25 19.00
CA LYS A 187 -16.66 1.29 18.95
C LYS A 187 -16.34 2.38 17.91
N LYS A 188 -15.10 2.85 17.87
CA LYS A 188 -14.66 3.85 16.88
C LYS A 188 -14.71 3.31 15.44
N ILE A 189 -14.44 2.01 15.23
CA ILE A 189 -14.59 1.36 13.90
C ILE A 189 -16.05 1.34 13.50
N GLU A 190 -16.96 0.99 14.39
CA GLU A 190 -18.40 0.96 14.15
C GLU A 190 -18.93 2.34 13.77
N GLU A 191 -18.59 3.39 14.54
CA GLU A 191 -18.94 4.78 14.24
C GLU A 191 -18.44 5.25 12.86
N ARG A 192 -17.21 4.85 12.50
CA ARG A 192 -16.63 5.19 11.19
C ARG A 192 -17.31 4.48 10.03
N LEU A 193 -17.80 3.27 10.23
CA LEU A 193 -18.38 2.41 9.20
C LEU A 193 -19.92 2.48 9.13
N SER A 194 -20.57 3.08 10.10
CA SER A 194 -21.99 3.47 10.04
C SER A 194 -22.24 4.66 9.12
#